data_7f674071bc53c721f871265ffacadad6
#
_entry.id   7f674071bc53c721f871265ffacadad6
#
_cell.length_a   1.000
_cell.length_b   1.000
_cell.length_c   1.000
_cell.angle_alpha   90.00
_cell.angle_beta   90.00
_cell.angle_gamma   90.00
#
_symmetry.space_group_name_H-M   'P 1'
#
loop_
_entity.id
_entity.type
_entity.pdbx_description
1 polymer ?
#
loop_
_entity_poly.entity_id
_entity_poly.type
_entity_poly.pdbx_seq_one_letter_code
_entity_poly.pdbx_strand_id
1 'polypeptide(L)'
;MSEKNQYFPNLFEPLKIGSKTVKNRIEAAPAMFAFEHFMEGDDPFGYTQPVNEKAYRMLEAKAKGGAGIVCLGEISPNHEYDKRFPFEPYVDYNSRDDRIFNIIQKTAEMIKSYGALPVGELLSCGEIKTDIGDGINPKGPSEKDLPDGTHVDAFTKEEILDCYEDYVTACKWFQAAGWEGIMIHCGHGWLPAQFLSPMYNKRTDEYGGSFENRARFTVDLLKRVREAMGPDFMIEIRVSSSEHLKGGLELEDAIKYCKMCEPYIDMIHVSCGHYLSSSRSREFSTAYAPHGLNIDAAAKIKENVSVPVTVVGGINSPEQAEEAIKAGKVDMVSMGRQFFADPAFPNKAKEGRADEIRRCLRCGRCYPGPSGEHETEIWTVKYPPLDSCTINPYDVWPASHHKVLPDKMPKPQASRKVLIVGGGCGGMQAAITAADRGHQVILCEKSEVLGGLINFTDHTDHKLSL
;
A
#
# COMPACT_ATOMS: atom_id res chain seq x y z
N MET A 1 -12.94 -30.69 -0.06
CA MET A 1 -13.37 -29.36 0.40
C MET A 1 -12.59 -29.09 1.67
N SER A 2 -11.76 -28.02 1.72
CA SER A 2 -11.08 -27.62 2.95
C SER A 2 -12.13 -27.27 4.01
N GLU A 3 -11.93 -27.69 5.25
CA GLU A 3 -12.82 -27.27 6.34
C GLU A 3 -12.85 -25.74 6.41
N LYS A 4 -14.07 -25.18 6.53
CA LYS A 4 -14.23 -23.72 6.68
C LYS A 4 -13.61 -23.28 7.99
N ASN A 5 -12.93 -22.12 7.97
CA ASN A 5 -12.41 -21.54 9.20
C ASN A 5 -13.55 -21.29 10.19
N GLN A 6 -13.34 -21.68 11.46
CA GLN A 6 -14.41 -21.59 12.47
C GLN A 6 -14.64 -20.18 13.01
N TYR A 7 -13.67 -19.28 12.86
CA TYR A 7 -13.73 -17.90 13.42
C TYR A 7 -14.19 -16.89 12.36
N PHE A 8 -13.59 -16.92 11.17
CA PHE A 8 -13.84 -15.97 10.08
C PHE A 8 -13.97 -16.73 8.75
N PRO A 9 -15.10 -17.46 8.54
CA PRO A 9 -15.22 -18.43 7.45
C PRO A 9 -15.19 -17.80 6.06
N ASN A 10 -15.66 -16.55 5.90
CA ASN A 10 -15.68 -15.88 4.60
C ASN A 10 -14.31 -15.25 4.28
N LEU A 11 -13.62 -14.71 5.30
CA LEU A 11 -12.31 -14.08 5.15
C LEU A 11 -11.24 -15.10 4.72
N PHE A 12 -11.36 -16.34 5.19
CA PHE A 12 -10.39 -17.43 4.89
C PHE A 12 -10.87 -18.40 3.82
N GLU A 13 -11.95 -18.10 3.13
CA GLU A 13 -12.36 -18.85 1.93
C GLU A 13 -11.45 -18.45 0.76
N PRO A 14 -10.93 -19.43 -0.01
CA PRO A 14 -10.16 -19.13 -1.22
C PRO A 14 -10.98 -18.28 -2.21
N LEU A 15 -10.29 -17.40 -2.93
CA LEU A 15 -10.89 -16.56 -3.96
C LEU A 15 -10.23 -16.82 -5.31
N LYS A 16 -11.05 -16.99 -6.35
CA LYS A 16 -10.57 -17.05 -7.73
C LYS A 16 -10.52 -15.64 -8.33
N ILE A 17 -9.36 -15.27 -8.89
CA ILE A 17 -9.09 -13.99 -9.54
C ILE A 17 -8.47 -14.29 -10.91
N GLY A 18 -9.23 -14.10 -11.98
CA GLY A 18 -8.82 -14.54 -13.31
C GLY A 18 -8.50 -16.03 -13.35
N SER A 19 -7.29 -16.39 -13.75
CA SER A 19 -6.79 -17.78 -13.74
C SER A 19 -6.22 -18.23 -12.38
N LYS A 20 -5.98 -17.30 -11.45
CA LYS A 20 -5.34 -17.55 -10.16
C LYS A 20 -6.36 -17.91 -9.07
N THR A 21 -5.87 -18.58 -8.02
CA THR A 21 -6.64 -18.80 -6.79
C THR A 21 -5.79 -18.42 -5.60
N VAL A 22 -6.25 -17.47 -4.80
CA VAL A 22 -5.59 -17.04 -3.57
C VAL A 22 -6.16 -17.77 -2.36
N LYS A 23 -5.31 -18.07 -1.36
CA LYS A 23 -5.64 -18.93 -0.20
C LYS A 23 -6.65 -18.33 0.78
N ASN A 24 -6.83 -17.01 0.75
CA ASN A 24 -7.76 -16.25 1.58
C ASN A 24 -8.05 -14.89 0.94
N ARG A 25 -8.93 -14.11 1.54
CA ARG A 25 -9.40 -12.81 1.03
C ARG A 25 -8.72 -11.63 1.71
N ILE A 26 -7.41 -11.74 1.97
CA ILE A 26 -6.60 -10.70 2.61
C ILE A 26 -5.41 -10.37 1.70
N GLU A 27 -5.35 -9.14 1.25
CA GLU A 27 -4.25 -8.58 0.50
C GLU A 27 -3.40 -7.68 1.40
N ALA A 28 -2.08 -7.87 1.37
CA ALA A 28 -1.13 -6.90 1.86
C ALA A 28 -0.90 -5.85 0.78
N ALA A 29 -1.57 -4.70 0.93
CA ALA A 29 -1.48 -3.58 -0.01
C ALA A 29 -0.04 -3.12 -0.23
N PRO A 30 0.24 -2.52 -1.41
CA PRO A 30 1.50 -1.83 -1.61
C PRO A 30 1.61 -0.71 -0.57
N ALA A 31 2.66 -0.75 0.21
CA ALA A 31 2.96 0.23 1.24
C ALA A 31 4.43 0.04 1.65
N MET A 32 5.33 0.79 1.03
CA MET A 32 6.77 0.66 1.23
C MET A 32 7.45 1.94 1.69
N PHE A 33 6.72 3.01 1.86
CA PHE A 33 7.23 4.37 2.10
C PHE A 33 8.28 4.52 3.22
N ALA A 34 8.26 3.65 4.22
CA ALA A 34 9.20 3.73 5.33
C ALA A 34 10.60 3.19 4.99
N PHE A 35 10.80 2.57 3.82
CA PHE A 35 12.00 1.82 3.50
C PHE A 35 12.92 2.50 2.51
N GLU A 36 12.41 3.46 1.77
CA GLU A 36 13.12 4.15 0.69
C GLU A 36 14.12 5.17 1.22
N HIS A 37 13.94 5.66 2.45
CA HIS A 37 14.77 6.73 3.02
C HIS A 37 16.04 6.26 3.74
N PHE A 38 16.30 4.96 3.83
CA PHE A 38 17.42 4.43 4.60
C PHE A 38 18.37 3.60 3.76
N MET A 39 19.13 4.29 2.97
CA MET A 39 20.28 3.73 2.29
C MET A 39 21.54 4.11 3.05
N GLU A 40 22.11 3.15 3.76
CA GLU A 40 23.51 3.22 4.14
C GLU A 40 24.33 2.74 2.94
N GLY A 41 25.19 3.58 2.39
CA GLY A 41 26.11 3.27 1.30
C GLY A 41 26.36 4.47 0.39
N ASP A 42 27.19 4.29 -0.60
CA ASP A 42 27.62 5.31 -1.56
C ASP A 42 26.52 5.72 -2.57
N ASP A 43 25.30 5.19 -2.43
CA ASP A 43 24.12 5.61 -3.17
C ASP A 43 23.17 6.39 -2.24
N PRO A 44 23.32 7.73 -2.14
CA PRO A 44 22.56 8.56 -1.23
C PRO A 44 21.05 8.57 -1.52
N PHE A 45 20.62 8.03 -2.66
CA PHE A 45 19.24 8.08 -3.11
C PHE A 45 18.56 6.72 -3.24
N GLY A 46 19.29 5.60 -3.12
CA GLY A 46 18.72 4.25 -3.10
C GLY A 46 17.97 3.78 -4.34
N TYR A 47 18.08 4.52 -5.42
CA TYR A 47 17.33 4.28 -6.65
C TYR A 47 17.72 3.02 -7.41
N THR A 48 18.84 2.39 -7.05
CA THR A 48 19.36 1.23 -7.77
C THR A 48 18.84 -0.11 -7.23
N GLN A 49 18.09 -0.12 -6.13
CA GLN A 49 17.58 -1.37 -5.54
C GLN A 49 16.12 -1.26 -5.15
N PRO A 50 15.19 -1.72 -6.01
CA PRO A 50 13.74 -1.69 -5.75
C PRO A 50 13.33 -2.53 -4.54
N VAL A 51 14.17 -3.45 -4.10
CA VAL A 51 13.98 -4.25 -2.88
C VAL A 51 15.31 -4.35 -2.14
N ASN A 52 15.52 -3.49 -1.16
CA ASN A 52 16.61 -3.64 -0.20
C ASN A 52 16.28 -4.74 0.83
N GLU A 53 17.21 -5.07 1.73
CA GLU A 53 16.99 -6.13 2.72
C GLU A 53 15.79 -5.82 3.63
N LYS A 54 15.52 -4.57 3.95
CA LYS A 54 14.36 -4.15 4.77
C LYS A 54 13.05 -4.46 4.07
N ALA A 55 12.91 -4.02 2.83
CA ALA A 55 11.75 -4.28 2.00
C ALA A 55 11.53 -5.80 1.85
N TYR A 56 12.60 -6.55 1.58
CA TYR A 56 12.55 -8.01 1.49
C TYR A 56 12.00 -8.63 2.79
N ARG A 57 12.52 -8.24 3.96
CA ARG A 57 12.09 -8.77 5.26
C ARG A 57 10.67 -8.40 5.62
N MET A 58 10.22 -7.20 5.21
CA MET A 58 8.82 -6.83 5.43
C MET A 58 7.88 -7.62 4.51
N LEU A 59 8.21 -7.78 3.23
CA LEU A 59 7.41 -8.60 2.32
C LEU A 59 7.38 -10.05 2.81
N GLU A 60 8.51 -10.57 3.32
CA GLU A 60 8.58 -11.89 3.98
C GLU A 60 7.64 -11.96 5.19
N ALA A 61 7.66 -10.96 6.06
CA ALA A 61 6.80 -10.93 7.25
C ALA A 61 5.31 -10.92 6.87
N LYS A 62 4.91 -10.16 5.85
CA LYS A 62 3.54 -10.15 5.31
C LYS A 62 3.13 -11.52 4.75
N ALA A 63 3.99 -12.14 3.94
CA ALA A 63 3.73 -13.45 3.33
C ALA A 63 3.65 -14.57 4.38
N LYS A 64 4.65 -14.63 5.29
CA LYS A 64 4.72 -15.55 6.42
C LYS A 64 3.56 -15.33 7.40
N GLY A 65 3.14 -14.09 7.58
CA GLY A 65 2.00 -13.69 8.39
C GLY A 65 0.64 -14.15 7.86
N GLY A 66 0.59 -14.69 6.65
CA GLY A 66 -0.57 -15.38 6.11
C GLY A 66 -1.37 -14.61 5.07
N ALA A 67 -0.89 -13.49 4.54
CA ALA A 67 -1.57 -12.77 3.45
C ALA A 67 -1.82 -13.70 2.23
N GLY A 68 -2.96 -13.52 1.56
CA GLY A 68 -3.30 -14.22 0.32
C GLY A 68 -2.59 -13.62 -0.89
N ILE A 69 -2.50 -12.28 -0.93
CA ILE A 69 -1.71 -11.50 -1.89
C ILE A 69 -0.69 -10.67 -1.12
N VAL A 70 0.52 -10.55 -1.66
CA VAL A 70 1.52 -9.59 -1.17
C VAL A 70 1.92 -8.70 -2.33
N CYS A 71 1.57 -7.43 -2.23
CA CYS A 71 1.89 -6.44 -3.23
C CYS A 71 3.19 -5.70 -2.88
N LEU A 72 4.12 -5.67 -3.84
CA LEU A 72 5.29 -4.82 -3.84
C LEU A 72 4.93 -3.54 -4.59
N GLY A 73 5.07 -2.40 -4.01
CA GLY A 73 4.87 -1.11 -4.66
C GLY A 73 5.66 -0.04 -3.93
N GLU A 74 5.80 1.08 -4.46
CA GLU A 74 5.42 1.58 -5.78
C GLU A 74 6.66 1.50 -6.67
N ILE A 75 6.54 1.10 -7.94
CA ILE A 75 7.67 0.99 -8.86
C ILE A 75 7.30 1.73 -10.15
N SER A 76 8.19 2.62 -10.61
CA SER A 76 7.97 3.34 -11.86
C SER A 76 8.11 2.42 -13.07
N PRO A 77 7.18 2.45 -14.03
CA PRO A 77 7.32 1.77 -15.31
C PRO A 77 8.29 2.47 -16.24
N ASN A 78 8.59 3.75 -16.02
CA ASN A 78 9.37 4.58 -16.93
C ASN A 78 10.42 5.42 -16.21
N HIS A 79 11.69 5.18 -16.58
CA HIS A 79 12.81 5.92 -16.05
C HIS A 79 12.85 7.40 -16.49
N GLU A 80 12.45 7.71 -17.69
CA GLU A 80 12.69 9.05 -18.24
C GLU A 80 11.72 10.07 -17.68
N TYR A 81 10.43 9.69 -17.57
CA TYR A 81 9.37 10.59 -17.09
C TYR A 81 9.22 10.62 -15.58
N ASP A 82 9.55 9.51 -14.91
CA ASP A 82 9.35 9.34 -13.46
C ASP A 82 10.63 9.52 -12.63
N LYS A 83 11.80 9.73 -13.23
CA LYS A 83 13.09 10.01 -12.57
C LYS A 83 13.05 11.04 -11.45
N ARG A 84 11.96 11.73 -11.34
CA ARG A 84 11.80 12.98 -10.63
C ARG A 84 11.07 12.84 -9.31
N PHE A 85 10.63 11.64 -8.99
CA PHE A 85 10.06 11.36 -7.69
C PHE A 85 11.15 10.78 -6.80
N PRO A 86 11.63 11.50 -5.75
CA PRO A 86 12.80 11.08 -4.99
C PRO A 86 12.59 9.80 -4.17
N PHE A 87 11.41 9.21 -4.24
CA PHE A 87 11.00 8.11 -3.37
C PHE A 87 10.63 6.83 -4.12
N GLU A 88 10.67 6.83 -5.47
CA GLU A 88 10.34 5.64 -6.23
C GLU A 88 11.58 4.83 -6.59
N PRO A 89 11.62 3.55 -6.24
CA PRO A 89 12.66 2.66 -6.72
C PRO A 89 12.55 2.55 -8.23
N TYR A 90 13.61 2.94 -8.87
CA TYR A 90 13.73 2.90 -10.30
C TYR A 90 14.32 1.58 -10.77
N VAL A 91 13.68 0.95 -11.73
CA VAL A 91 14.20 -0.23 -12.43
C VAL A 91 14.37 0.11 -13.90
N ASP A 92 15.60 0.10 -14.38
CA ASP A 92 15.86 0.12 -15.82
C ASP A 92 15.55 -1.27 -16.41
N TYR A 93 14.33 -1.45 -16.86
CA TYR A 93 13.89 -2.71 -17.47
C TYR A 93 14.61 -3.05 -18.78
N ASN A 94 15.30 -2.08 -19.38
CA ASN A 94 16.12 -2.25 -20.57
C ASN A 94 17.57 -2.57 -20.20
N SER A 95 18.03 -2.22 -19.01
CA SER A 95 19.30 -2.67 -18.49
C SER A 95 19.19 -4.11 -18.00
N ARG A 96 20.10 -4.95 -18.36
CA ARG A 96 20.21 -6.30 -17.81
C ARG A 96 21.05 -6.27 -16.54
N ASP A 97 20.70 -5.44 -15.54
CA ASP A 97 21.34 -5.55 -14.24
C ASP A 97 20.84 -6.82 -13.55
N ASP A 98 21.60 -7.89 -13.70
CA ASP A 98 21.29 -9.20 -13.14
C ASP A 98 21.08 -9.16 -11.61
N ARG A 99 21.66 -8.18 -10.91
CA ARG A 99 21.51 -8.04 -9.45
C ARG A 99 20.08 -7.63 -9.09
N ILE A 100 19.51 -6.65 -9.78
CA ILE A 100 18.14 -6.19 -9.54
C ILE A 100 17.15 -7.28 -9.93
N PHE A 101 17.32 -7.88 -11.08
CA PHE A 101 16.48 -8.99 -11.53
C PHE A 101 16.49 -10.14 -10.52
N ASN A 102 17.65 -10.55 -10.04
CA ASN A 102 17.81 -11.62 -9.06
C ASN A 102 17.15 -11.31 -7.71
N ILE A 103 17.18 -10.05 -7.23
CA ILE A 103 16.51 -9.65 -6.00
C ILE A 103 15.00 -9.73 -6.17
N ILE A 104 14.46 -9.23 -7.26
CA ILE A 104 13.03 -9.27 -7.57
C ILE A 104 12.54 -10.72 -7.74
N GLN A 105 13.32 -11.57 -8.44
CA GLN A 105 13.02 -12.98 -8.58
C GLN A 105 13.00 -13.70 -7.23
N LYS A 106 14.02 -13.53 -6.40
CA LYS A 106 14.08 -14.12 -5.06
C LYS A 106 12.92 -13.63 -4.18
N THR A 107 12.49 -12.39 -4.35
CA THR A 107 11.34 -11.85 -3.62
C THR A 107 10.05 -12.56 -4.02
N ALA A 108 9.82 -12.77 -5.31
CA ALA A 108 8.66 -13.53 -5.78
C ALA A 108 8.68 -14.99 -5.28
N GLU A 109 9.83 -15.66 -5.36
CA GLU A 109 10.02 -17.02 -4.87
C GLU A 109 9.75 -17.13 -3.36
N MET A 110 10.24 -16.17 -2.58
CA MET A 110 10.01 -16.09 -1.14
C MET A 110 8.51 -15.93 -0.84
N ILE A 111 7.82 -14.98 -1.48
CA ILE A 111 6.38 -14.76 -1.28
C ILE A 111 5.59 -16.05 -1.60
N LYS A 112 5.89 -16.69 -2.72
CA LYS A 112 5.25 -17.95 -3.14
C LYS A 112 5.54 -19.09 -2.17
N SER A 113 6.71 -19.14 -1.55
CA SER A 113 7.06 -20.21 -0.59
C SER A 113 6.13 -20.23 0.63
N TYR A 114 5.50 -19.11 0.96
CA TYR A 114 4.45 -19.01 1.99
C TYR A 114 3.02 -19.14 1.43
N GLY A 115 2.87 -19.49 0.16
CA GLY A 115 1.57 -19.67 -0.51
C GLY A 115 0.80 -18.38 -0.71
N ALA A 116 1.47 -17.23 -0.79
CA ALA A 116 0.89 -15.96 -1.18
C ALA A 116 1.17 -15.69 -2.67
N LEU A 117 0.27 -14.92 -3.31
CA LEU A 117 0.43 -14.47 -4.69
C LEU A 117 1.28 -13.21 -4.72
N PRO A 118 2.44 -13.17 -5.42
CA PRO A 118 3.23 -11.95 -5.58
C PRO A 118 2.64 -11.06 -6.68
N VAL A 119 2.36 -9.81 -6.34
CA VAL A 119 1.86 -8.77 -7.24
C VAL A 119 2.77 -7.56 -7.15
N GLY A 120 3.19 -6.98 -8.29
CA GLY A 120 3.95 -5.72 -8.34
C GLY A 120 3.03 -4.55 -8.63
N GLU A 121 3.20 -3.39 -7.97
CA GLU A 121 2.48 -2.17 -8.34
C GLU A 121 3.34 -1.29 -9.24
N LEU A 122 2.78 -0.90 -10.38
CA LEU A 122 3.35 0.09 -11.28
C LEU A 122 2.62 1.41 -11.13
N LEU A 123 3.41 2.47 -10.92
CA LEU A 123 2.93 3.82 -10.72
C LEU A 123 3.77 4.79 -11.58
N SER A 124 3.13 5.69 -12.30
CA SER A 124 3.76 6.81 -12.97
C SER A 124 3.26 8.12 -12.38
N CYS A 125 4.19 9.01 -12.05
CA CYS A 125 3.91 10.26 -11.33
C CYS A 125 3.20 11.29 -12.20
N GLY A 126 3.48 11.31 -13.47
CA GLY A 126 2.95 12.33 -14.35
C GLY A 126 3.43 13.73 -13.93
N GLU A 127 2.48 14.65 -13.72
CA GLU A 127 2.80 16.03 -13.31
C GLU A 127 3.11 16.18 -11.81
N ILE A 128 2.86 15.16 -10.99
CA ILE A 128 3.24 15.16 -9.58
C ILE A 128 4.75 14.95 -9.50
N LYS A 129 5.48 16.05 -9.33
CA LYS A 129 6.94 16.07 -9.43
C LYS A 129 7.57 16.71 -8.20
N THR A 130 8.73 16.19 -7.84
CA THR A 130 9.72 16.94 -7.06
C THR A 130 10.81 17.42 -8.00
N ASP A 131 11.18 18.71 -7.95
CA ASP A 131 12.30 19.23 -8.72
C ASP A 131 13.60 18.63 -8.18
N ILE A 132 14.28 17.84 -9.00
CA ILE A 132 15.61 17.28 -8.68
C ILE A 132 16.74 18.09 -9.28
N GLY A 133 16.45 19.27 -9.87
CA GLY A 133 17.44 20.17 -10.43
C GLY A 133 18.02 19.73 -11.77
N ASP A 134 17.40 18.81 -12.47
CA ASP A 134 17.82 18.33 -13.80
C ASP A 134 17.38 19.21 -14.96
N GLY A 135 16.56 20.24 -14.67
CA GLY A 135 16.04 21.18 -15.65
C GLY A 135 14.99 20.60 -16.60
N ILE A 136 14.47 19.37 -16.31
CA ILE A 136 13.45 18.75 -17.14
C ILE A 136 12.07 18.98 -16.49
N ASN A 137 11.10 19.43 -17.28
CA ASN A 137 9.74 19.65 -16.83
C ASN A 137 8.99 18.34 -16.52
N PRO A 138 8.10 18.30 -15.53
CA PRO A 138 7.15 17.20 -15.37
C PRO A 138 6.24 17.11 -16.60
N LYS A 139 5.69 15.92 -16.86
CA LYS A 139 4.74 15.72 -17.96
C LYS A 139 3.38 15.31 -17.42
N GLY A 140 2.35 15.87 -18.01
CA GLY A 140 0.95 15.56 -17.72
C GLY A 140 0.10 15.47 -18.95
N PRO A 141 -1.21 15.25 -18.82
CA PRO A 141 -2.11 15.22 -19.98
C PRO A 141 -2.18 16.57 -20.71
N SER A 142 -1.91 17.68 -20.01
CA SER A 142 -2.04 19.04 -20.58
C SER A 142 -0.96 19.95 -20.05
N GLU A 143 -0.48 20.82 -20.94
CA GLU A 143 0.47 21.89 -20.61
C GLU A 143 -0.14 22.88 -19.62
N LYS A 144 0.63 23.29 -18.61
CA LYS A 144 0.24 24.32 -17.64
C LYS A 144 1.41 24.75 -16.76
N ASP A 145 1.26 25.90 -16.10
CA ASP A 145 2.14 26.31 -15.01
C ASP A 145 1.49 25.98 -13.64
N LEU A 146 2.27 25.39 -12.74
CA LEU A 146 1.85 25.13 -11.38
C LEU A 146 2.00 26.38 -10.50
N PRO A 147 1.32 26.46 -9.35
CA PRO A 147 1.39 27.64 -8.46
C PRO A 147 2.81 27.96 -7.94
N ASP A 148 3.70 26.98 -7.91
CA ASP A 148 5.11 27.13 -7.50
C ASP A 148 6.03 27.61 -8.64
N GLY A 149 5.46 27.85 -9.84
CA GLY A 149 6.19 28.28 -11.04
C GLY A 149 6.74 27.11 -11.88
N THR A 150 6.53 25.88 -11.49
CA THR A 150 6.93 24.72 -12.28
C THR A 150 6.09 24.63 -13.56
N HIS A 151 6.75 24.53 -14.72
CA HIS A 151 6.08 24.27 -16.00
C HIS A 151 5.85 22.78 -16.21
N VAL A 152 4.63 22.40 -16.59
CA VAL A 152 4.25 21.02 -16.92
C VAL A 152 4.10 20.93 -18.43
N ASP A 153 4.85 20.06 -19.08
CA ASP A 153 4.71 19.76 -20.50
C ASP A 153 3.55 18.79 -20.76
N ALA A 154 2.82 18.96 -21.85
CA ALA A 154 1.83 17.98 -22.28
C ALA A 154 2.50 16.77 -22.95
N PHE A 155 2.03 15.55 -22.63
CA PHE A 155 2.41 14.36 -23.40
C PHE A 155 1.99 14.51 -24.88
N THR A 156 2.91 14.27 -25.80
CA THR A 156 2.58 14.05 -27.22
C THR A 156 1.92 12.68 -27.39
N LYS A 157 1.36 12.42 -28.60
CA LYS A 157 0.78 11.10 -28.90
C LYS A 157 1.84 10.01 -28.97
N GLU A 158 3.00 10.34 -29.52
CA GLU A 158 4.16 9.46 -29.59
C GLU A 158 4.62 9.07 -28.19
N GLU A 159 4.76 10.03 -27.28
CA GLU A 159 5.15 9.77 -25.89
C GLU A 159 4.10 8.96 -25.10
N ILE A 160 2.82 9.13 -25.42
CA ILE A 160 1.75 8.25 -24.86
C ILE A 160 1.96 6.81 -25.30
N LEU A 161 2.29 6.57 -26.58
CA LEU A 161 2.55 5.23 -27.10
C LEU A 161 3.82 4.63 -26.48
N ASP A 162 4.88 5.42 -26.32
CA ASP A 162 6.11 5.01 -25.66
C ASP A 162 5.83 4.64 -24.18
N CYS A 163 5.03 5.44 -23.49
CA CYS A 163 4.61 5.14 -22.11
C CYS A 163 3.87 3.79 -22.03
N TYR A 164 3.02 3.44 -23.00
CA TYR A 164 2.38 2.12 -23.03
C TYR A 164 3.40 0.98 -23.16
N GLU A 165 4.40 1.14 -24.04
CA GLU A 165 5.45 0.12 -24.22
C GLU A 165 6.32 -0.04 -22.97
N ASP A 166 6.55 1.03 -22.21
CA ASP A 166 7.27 0.98 -20.94
C ASP A 166 6.51 0.14 -19.91
N TYR A 167 5.19 0.36 -19.74
CA TYR A 167 4.36 -0.48 -18.89
C TYR A 167 4.36 -1.95 -19.33
N VAL A 168 4.26 -2.22 -20.64
CA VAL A 168 4.32 -3.59 -21.16
C VAL A 168 5.69 -4.22 -20.89
N THR A 169 6.77 -3.47 -21.05
CA THR A 169 8.13 -3.92 -20.78
C THR A 169 8.32 -4.25 -19.29
N ALA A 170 7.86 -3.37 -18.41
CA ALA A 170 7.86 -3.61 -16.98
C ALA A 170 7.07 -4.87 -16.58
N CYS A 171 5.86 -5.04 -17.13
CA CYS A 171 5.04 -6.23 -16.86
C CYS A 171 5.73 -7.53 -17.31
N LYS A 172 6.33 -7.55 -18.52
CA LYS A 172 7.09 -8.69 -19.03
C LYS A 172 8.29 -9.02 -18.13
N TRP A 173 8.97 -8.01 -17.64
CA TRP A 173 10.11 -8.15 -16.76
C TRP A 173 9.69 -8.77 -15.41
N PHE A 174 8.60 -8.30 -14.80
CA PHE A 174 8.03 -8.89 -13.59
C PHE A 174 7.60 -10.35 -13.81
N GLN A 175 6.93 -10.63 -14.93
CA GLN A 175 6.55 -12.00 -15.27
C GLN A 175 7.78 -12.91 -15.42
N ALA A 176 8.82 -12.45 -16.11
CA ALA A 176 10.08 -13.18 -16.25
C ALA A 176 10.78 -13.44 -14.90
N ALA A 177 10.65 -12.50 -13.95
CA ALA A 177 11.14 -12.66 -12.59
C ALA A 177 10.20 -13.53 -11.70
N GLY A 178 9.17 -14.15 -12.27
CA GLY A 178 8.30 -15.11 -11.57
C GLY A 178 7.18 -14.47 -10.74
N TRP A 179 6.90 -13.18 -10.94
CA TRP A 179 5.69 -12.55 -10.40
C TRP A 179 4.46 -13.05 -11.14
N GLU A 180 3.33 -13.09 -10.46
CA GLU A 180 2.12 -13.71 -10.99
C GLU A 180 1.01 -12.68 -11.29
N GLY A 181 1.25 -11.42 -10.98
CA GLY A 181 0.35 -10.33 -11.28
C GLY A 181 1.01 -8.97 -11.18
N ILE A 182 0.30 -7.99 -11.71
CA ILE A 182 0.64 -6.57 -11.65
C ILE A 182 -0.58 -5.76 -11.24
N MET A 183 -0.37 -4.74 -10.41
CA MET A 183 -1.33 -3.69 -10.11
C MET A 183 -0.92 -2.43 -10.87
N ILE A 184 -1.83 -1.85 -11.65
CA ILE A 184 -1.61 -0.54 -12.30
C ILE A 184 -2.33 0.51 -11.46
N HIS A 185 -1.56 1.49 -10.99
CA HIS A 185 -2.09 2.54 -10.12
C HIS A 185 -2.84 3.60 -10.93
N CYS A 186 -4.18 3.53 -10.92
CA CYS A 186 -5.08 4.39 -11.67
C CYS A 186 -5.86 5.38 -10.79
N GLY A 187 -5.39 5.64 -9.58
CA GLY A 187 -6.02 6.54 -8.60
C GLY A 187 -5.09 7.60 -8.06
N HIS A 188 -5.52 8.30 -7.01
CA HIS A 188 -4.77 9.24 -6.17
C HIS A 188 -4.11 10.42 -6.92
N GLY A 189 -4.50 10.67 -8.19
CA GLY A 189 -3.91 11.73 -9.00
C GLY A 189 -2.62 11.34 -9.74
N TRP A 190 -2.28 10.04 -9.81
CA TRP A 190 -1.18 9.54 -10.62
C TRP A 190 -1.50 9.57 -12.11
N LEU A 191 -0.56 9.37 -12.99
CA LEU A 191 -0.69 9.65 -14.43
C LEU A 191 -1.98 9.12 -15.08
N PRO A 192 -2.41 7.85 -14.88
CA PRO A 192 -3.69 7.37 -15.44
C PRO A 192 -4.89 8.16 -14.90
N ALA A 193 -4.88 8.53 -13.61
CA ALA A 193 -5.93 9.36 -13.01
C ALA A 193 -5.90 10.80 -13.54
N GLN A 194 -4.71 11.35 -13.81
CA GLN A 194 -4.57 12.69 -14.42
C GLN A 194 -5.21 12.73 -15.82
N PHE A 195 -5.00 11.69 -16.62
CA PHE A 195 -5.67 11.61 -17.93
C PHE A 195 -7.20 11.52 -17.78
N LEU A 196 -7.70 10.80 -16.80
CA LEU A 196 -9.14 10.64 -16.55
C LEU A 196 -9.79 11.91 -15.98
N SER A 197 -9.11 12.58 -15.05
CA SER A 197 -9.68 13.70 -14.30
C SER A 197 -9.81 14.97 -15.13
N PRO A 198 -11.00 15.61 -15.18
CA PRO A 198 -11.19 16.86 -15.89
C PRO A 198 -10.46 18.05 -15.23
N MET A 199 -9.93 17.87 -14.01
CA MET A 199 -9.08 18.87 -13.36
C MET A 199 -7.75 19.01 -14.10
N TYR A 200 -7.17 17.91 -14.54
CA TYR A 200 -5.86 17.83 -15.18
C TYR A 200 -5.95 17.85 -16.69
N ASN A 201 -6.86 17.07 -17.26
CA ASN A 201 -6.95 16.84 -18.68
C ASN A 201 -7.81 17.90 -19.39
N LYS A 202 -7.15 18.82 -20.09
CA LYS A 202 -7.74 19.87 -20.94
C LYS A 202 -7.51 19.62 -22.44
N ARG A 203 -7.08 18.40 -22.81
CA ARG A 203 -6.82 18.03 -24.20
C ARG A 203 -8.09 18.11 -25.05
N THR A 204 -7.89 18.40 -26.33
CA THR A 204 -8.96 18.48 -27.35
C THR A 204 -8.85 17.39 -28.42
N ASP A 205 -7.86 16.49 -28.26
CA ASP A 205 -7.67 15.34 -29.13
C ASP A 205 -8.44 14.09 -28.59
N GLU A 206 -8.13 12.91 -29.14
CA GLU A 206 -8.76 11.64 -28.75
C GLU A 206 -8.51 11.20 -27.31
N TYR A 207 -7.59 11.82 -26.59
CA TYR A 207 -7.30 11.57 -25.18
C TYR A 207 -7.95 12.60 -24.24
N GLY A 208 -8.78 13.53 -24.76
CA GLY A 208 -9.38 14.60 -23.98
C GLY A 208 -10.83 14.90 -24.35
N GLY A 209 -11.45 15.85 -23.63
CA GLY A 209 -12.84 16.26 -23.82
C GLY A 209 -13.84 15.30 -23.15
N SER A 210 -14.44 14.36 -23.89
CA SER A 210 -15.44 13.43 -23.33
C SER A 210 -14.85 12.50 -22.28
N PHE A 211 -15.70 11.92 -21.43
CA PHE A 211 -15.25 10.96 -20.42
C PHE A 211 -14.55 9.77 -21.05
N GLU A 212 -15.10 9.25 -22.14
CA GLU A 212 -14.56 8.11 -22.89
C GLU A 212 -13.16 8.40 -23.44
N ASN A 213 -12.96 9.61 -23.95
CA ASN A 213 -11.65 10.04 -24.45
C ASN A 213 -10.64 10.18 -23.30
N ARG A 214 -11.04 10.75 -22.19
CA ARG A 214 -10.15 10.85 -21.01
C ARG A 214 -9.79 9.49 -20.43
N ALA A 215 -10.72 8.52 -20.44
CA ALA A 215 -10.47 7.16 -20.02
C ALA A 215 -9.60 6.35 -21.00
N ARG A 216 -9.49 6.79 -22.25
CA ARG A 216 -8.79 6.09 -23.34
C ARG A 216 -7.36 5.75 -23.00
N PHE A 217 -6.61 6.67 -22.39
CA PHE A 217 -5.22 6.40 -21.98
C PHE A 217 -5.12 5.07 -21.21
N THR A 218 -5.92 4.91 -20.17
CA THR A 218 -5.87 3.70 -19.35
C THR A 218 -6.45 2.48 -20.06
N VAL A 219 -7.55 2.63 -20.78
CA VAL A 219 -8.19 1.50 -21.47
C VAL A 219 -7.26 0.92 -22.53
N ASP A 220 -6.59 1.77 -23.31
CA ASP A 220 -5.63 1.35 -24.35
C ASP A 220 -4.37 0.74 -23.73
N LEU A 221 -3.88 1.31 -22.61
CA LEU A 221 -2.81 0.73 -21.82
C LEU A 221 -3.16 -0.69 -21.36
N LEU A 222 -4.29 -0.86 -20.69
CA LEU A 222 -4.73 -2.16 -20.15
C LEU A 222 -4.93 -3.19 -21.24
N LYS A 223 -5.48 -2.78 -22.38
CA LYS A 223 -5.62 -3.64 -23.55
C LYS A 223 -4.27 -4.17 -24.01
N ARG A 224 -3.27 -3.30 -24.19
CA ARG A 224 -1.91 -3.67 -24.59
C ARG A 224 -1.22 -4.58 -23.57
N VAL A 225 -1.34 -4.25 -22.29
CA VAL A 225 -0.80 -5.09 -21.23
C VAL A 225 -1.44 -6.47 -21.26
N ARG A 226 -2.77 -6.57 -21.36
CA ARG A 226 -3.48 -7.86 -21.45
C ARG A 226 -3.08 -8.67 -22.69
N GLU A 227 -2.97 -8.04 -23.84
CA GLU A 227 -2.53 -8.69 -25.10
C GLU A 227 -1.09 -9.22 -24.96
N ALA A 228 -0.20 -8.48 -24.32
CA ALA A 228 1.19 -8.86 -24.14
C ALA A 228 1.39 -9.95 -23.08
N MET A 229 0.63 -9.90 -21.99
CA MET A 229 0.80 -10.79 -20.84
C MET A 229 -0.01 -12.08 -20.91
N GLY A 230 -1.03 -12.12 -21.77
CA GLY A 230 -1.93 -13.26 -21.89
C GLY A 230 -2.90 -13.39 -20.68
N PRO A 231 -3.72 -14.46 -20.66
CA PRO A 231 -4.81 -14.63 -19.69
C PRO A 231 -4.33 -15.11 -18.30
N ASP A 232 -3.10 -15.64 -18.21
CA ASP A 232 -2.60 -16.29 -16.98
C ASP A 232 -1.88 -15.32 -16.04
N PHE A 233 -1.60 -14.10 -16.47
CA PHE A 233 -1.00 -13.07 -15.64
C PHE A 233 -2.10 -12.17 -15.08
N MET A 234 -2.19 -12.08 -13.75
CA MET A 234 -3.22 -11.28 -13.08
C MET A 234 -2.97 -9.79 -13.32
N ILE A 235 -3.99 -9.06 -13.74
CA ILE A 235 -3.97 -7.61 -13.89
C ILE A 235 -4.98 -7.00 -12.95
N GLU A 236 -4.51 -6.17 -12.04
CA GLU A 236 -5.30 -5.41 -11.08
C GLU A 236 -5.18 -3.93 -11.38
N ILE A 237 -6.25 -3.17 -11.18
CA ILE A 237 -6.20 -1.70 -11.18
C ILE A 237 -6.54 -1.15 -9.82
N ARG A 238 -5.79 -0.13 -9.37
CA ARG A 238 -6.11 0.61 -8.17
C ARG A 238 -6.75 1.95 -8.54
N VAL A 239 -7.97 2.18 -8.06
CA VAL A 239 -8.77 3.36 -8.41
C VAL A 239 -9.17 4.16 -7.17
N SER A 240 -9.31 5.47 -7.31
CA SER A 240 -10.00 6.30 -6.33
C SER A 240 -11.50 6.30 -6.61
N SER A 241 -12.30 5.90 -5.64
CA SER A 241 -13.76 5.96 -5.72
C SER A 241 -14.29 7.40 -5.83
N SER A 242 -13.55 8.37 -5.33
CA SER A 242 -13.72 9.81 -5.51
C SER A 242 -12.38 10.49 -5.22
N GLU A 243 -12.06 11.56 -5.93
CA GLU A 243 -10.90 12.40 -5.62
C GLU A 243 -11.13 13.29 -4.41
N HIS A 244 -12.38 13.48 -3.99
CA HIS A 244 -12.79 14.42 -2.94
C HIS A 244 -12.28 15.86 -3.17
N LEU A 245 -12.20 16.26 -4.42
CA LEU A 245 -11.76 17.57 -4.88
C LEU A 245 -12.86 18.22 -5.71
N LYS A 246 -13.05 19.54 -5.55
CA LYS A 246 -14.05 20.27 -6.35
C LYS A 246 -13.71 20.20 -7.84
N GLY A 247 -14.60 19.62 -8.63
CA GLY A 247 -14.41 19.42 -10.07
C GLY A 247 -13.55 18.22 -10.45
N GLY A 248 -13.17 17.40 -9.45
CA GLY A 248 -12.53 16.10 -9.65
C GLY A 248 -13.54 14.98 -9.96
N LEU A 249 -13.03 13.75 -9.92
CA LEU A 249 -13.82 12.55 -10.16
C LEU A 249 -14.66 12.18 -8.94
N GLU A 250 -15.88 11.72 -9.20
CA GLU A 250 -16.84 11.24 -8.20
C GLU A 250 -17.13 9.74 -8.41
N LEU A 251 -17.92 9.16 -7.50
CA LEU A 251 -18.18 7.71 -7.48
C LEU A 251 -18.79 7.19 -8.80
N GLU A 252 -19.69 7.95 -9.41
CA GLU A 252 -20.30 7.62 -10.69
C GLU A 252 -19.30 7.54 -11.84
N ASP A 253 -18.29 8.44 -11.81
CA ASP A 253 -17.18 8.42 -12.74
C ASP A 253 -16.30 7.16 -12.53
N ALA A 254 -16.01 6.83 -11.27
CA ALA A 254 -15.23 5.65 -10.91
C ALA A 254 -15.95 4.36 -11.35
N ILE A 255 -17.26 4.26 -11.16
CA ILE A 255 -18.06 3.11 -11.63
C ILE A 255 -17.99 2.99 -13.17
N LYS A 256 -18.18 4.09 -13.88
CA LYS A 256 -18.12 4.11 -15.35
C LYS A 256 -16.73 3.71 -15.85
N TYR A 257 -15.70 4.23 -15.21
CA TYR A 257 -14.30 3.91 -15.52
C TYR A 257 -13.98 2.43 -15.31
N CYS A 258 -14.35 1.87 -14.16
CA CYS A 258 -14.15 0.45 -13.87
C CYS A 258 -14.81 -0.46 -14.91
N LYS A 259 -16.03 -0.14 -15.35
CA LYS A 259 -16.73 -0.88 -16.43
C LYS A 259 -15.98 -0.82 -17.75
N MET A 260 -15.35 0.29 -18.09
CA MET A 260 -14.54 0.40 -19.30
C MET A 260 -13.25 -0.39 -19.24
N CYS A 261 -12.65 -0.51 -18.04
CA CYS A 261 -11.42 -1.26 -17.80
C CYS A 261 -11.65 -2.78 -17.67
N GLU A 262 -12.84 -3.19 -17.22
CA GLU A 262 -13.19 -4.57 -16.86
C GLU A 262 -12.80 -5.64 -17.90
N PRO A 263 -12.94 -5.44 -19.22
CA PRO A 263 -12.56 -6.47 -20.21
C PRO A 263 -11.09 -6.87 -20.20
N TYR A 264 -10.21 -6.08 -19.56
CA TYR A 264 -8.75 -6.23 -19.65
C TYR A 264 -8.10 -6.55 -18.29
N ILE A 265 -8.90 -6.65 -17.21
CA ILE A 265 -8.41 -6.81 -15.84
C ILE A 265 -9.02 -8.04 -15.16
N ASP A 266 -8.47 -8.42 -14.02
CA ASP A 266 -8.94 -9.54 -13.20
C ASP A 266 -9.45 -9.11 -11.83
N MET A 267 -9.07 -7.91 -11.34
CA MET A 267 -9.49 -7.39 -10.05
C MET A 267 -9.46 -5.85 -10.02
N ILE A 268 -10.33 -5.28 -9.20
CA ILE A 268 -10.38 -3.84 -8.92
C ILE A 268 -10.07 -3.60 -7.45
N HIS A 269 -9.06 -2.76 -7.18
CA HIS A 269 -8.67 -2.30 -5.86
C HIS A 269 -9.23 -0.90 -5.61
N VAL A 270 -10.21 -0.81 -4.72
CA VAL A 270 -10.89 0.46 -4.43
C VAL A 270 -10.22 1.19 -3.27
N SER A 271 -9.77 2.39 -3.55
CA SER A 271 -9.31 3.39 -2.61
C SER A 271 -10.12 4.68 -2.74
N CYS A 272 -9.68 5.78 -2.20
CA CYS A 272 -10.24 7.12 -2.44
C CYS A 272 -9.21 8.21 -2.19
N GLY A 273 -9.57 9.43 -2.57
CA GLY A 273 -8.73 10.59 -2.32
C GLY A 273 -7.73 10.86 -3.43
N HIS A 274 -6.87 11.80 -3.14
CA HIS A 274 -5.90 12.33 -4.09
C HIS A 274 -4.63 12.71 -3.34
N TYR A 275 -3.47 12.64 -3.98
CA TYR A 275 -2.18 13.01 -3.40
C TYR A 275 -2.09 14.48 -2.96
N LEU A 276 -2.87 15.39 -3.56
CA LEU A 276 -2.93 16.79 -3.15
C LEU A 276 -3.49 16.93 -1.73
N SER A 277 -2.93 17.88 -0.99
CA SER A 277 -3.07 18.06 0.46
C SER A 277 -4.50 18.04 1.00
N SER A 278 -5.46 18.64 0.33
CA SER A 278 -6.85 18.73 0.81
C SER A 278 -7.60 17.38 0.82
N SER A 279 -7.17 16.42 0.02
CA SER A 279 -7.79 15.08 -0.09
C SER A 279 -6.94 13.95 0.49
N ARG A 280 -5.70 14.23 0.86
CA ARG A 280 -4.71 13.25 1.34
C ARG A 280 -5.15 12.49 2.60
N SER A 281 -5.90 13.15 3.49
CA SER A 281 -6.46 12.52 4.69
C SER A 281 -7.44 11.39 4.37
N ARG A 282 -8.05 11.42 3.19
CA ARG A 282 -8.94 10.36 2.68
C ARG A 282 -8.12 9.20 2.12
N GLU A 283 -7.11 9.49 1.30
CA GLU A 283 -6.18 8.49 0.76
C GLU A 283 -5.56 7.65 1.87
N PHE A 284 -4.99 8.30 2.89
CA PHE A 284 -4.31 7.60 3.98
C PHE A 284 -5.24 7.17 5.13
N SER A 285 -6.54 7.43 5.07
CA SER A 285 -7.47 7.04 6.12
C SER A 285 -6.91 7.31 7.52
N THR A 286 -6.80 8.60 7.87
CA THR A 286 -6.22 9.03 9.15
C THR A 286 -7.05 8.57 10.34
N ALA A 287 -6.51 8.75 11.53
CA ALA A 287 -7.16 8.43 12.79
C ALA A 287 -8.56 9.05 12.99
N TYR A 288 -8.80 10.17 12.35
CA TYR A 288 -10.08 10.89 12.42
C TYR A 288 -11.11 10.42 11.38
N ALA A 289 -10.71 9.56 10.44
CA ALA A 289 -11.61 8.97 9.47
C ALA A 289 -12.26 7.68 10.04
N PRO A 290 -13.48 7.31 9.62
CA PRO A 290 -14.06 6.03 10.01
C PRO A 290 -13.20 4.85 9.54
N HIS A 291 -13.28 3.73 10.27
CA HIS A 291 -12.71 2.47 9.83
C HIS A 291 -13.50 1.91 8.65
N GLY A 292 -12.82 1.35 7.66
CA GLY A 292 -13.46 0.82 6.47
C GLY A 292 -14.08 1.90 5.57
N LEU A 293 -13.49 3.10 5.58
CA LEU A 293 -13.97 4.32 4.90
C LEU A 293 -14.52 4.08 3.49
N ASN A 294 -13.92 3.15 2.73
CA ASN A 294 -14.23 2.94 1.32
C ASN A 294 -15.17 1.75 1.06
N ILE A 295 -15.62 1.01 2.10
CA ILE A 295 -16.41 -0.22 1.92
C ILE A 295 -17.70 0.04 1.15
N ASP A 296 -18.43 1.12 1.46
CA ASP A 296 -19.69 1.39 0.79
C ASP A 296 -19.50 1.86 -0.66
N ALA A 297 -18.45 2.61 -0.95
CA ALA A 297 -18.10 2.98 -2.32
C ALA A 297 -17.64 1.73 -3.14
N ALA A 298 -16.84 0.85 -2.53
CA ALA A 298 -16.44 -0.40 -3.15
C ALA A 298 -17.66 -1.31 -3.44
N ALA A 299 -18.63 -1.36 -2.54
CA ALA A 299 -19.88 -2.09 -2.76
C ALA A 299 -20.64 -1.57 -3.98
N LYS A 300 -20.69 -0.25 -4.16
CA LYS A 300 -21.33 0.36 -5.34
C LYS A 300 -20.59 0.05 -6.64
N ILE A 301 -19.26 0.04 -6.62
CA ILE A 301 -18.47 -0.40 -7.77
C ILE A 301 -18.76 -1.88 -8.06
N LYS A 302 -18.72 -2.74 -7.05
CA LYS A 302 -18.97 -4.18 -7.17
C LYS A 302 -20.38 -4.50 -7.73
N GLU A 303 -21.39 -3.75 -7.38
CA GLU A 303 -22.76 -3.88 -7.95
C GLU A 303 -22.78 -3.69 -9.48
N ASN A 304 -21.72 -3.11 -10.07
CA ASN A 304 -21.67 -2.69 -11.46
C ASN A 304 -20.62 -3.42 -12.31
N VAL A 305 -19.82 -4.31 -11.73
CA VAL A 305 -18.76 -5.06 -12.40
C VAL A 305 -18.86 -6.55 -12.08
N SER A 306 -18.25 -7.40 -12.88
CA SER A 306 -18.22 -8.87 -12.68
C SER A 306 -16.91 -9.38 -12.11
N VAL A 307 -15.82 -8.63 -12.24
CA VAL A 307 -14.53 -9.00 -11.66
C VAL A 307 -14.52 -8.77 -10.13
N PRO A 308 -13.74 -9.55 -9.37
CA PRO A 308 -13.59 -9.34 -7.94
C PRO A 308 -13.19 -7.92 -7.56
N VAL A 309 -13.72 -7.44 -6.43
CA VAL A 309 -13.42 -6.12 -5.88
C VAL A 309 -12.77 -6.27 -4.50
N THR A 310 -11.57 -5.72 -4.36
CA THR A 310 -10.90 -5.52 -3.07
C THR A 310 -11.03 -4.07 -2.60
N VAL A 311 -10.92 -3.83 -1.30
CA VAL A 311 -11.04 -2.49 -0.72
C VAL A 311 -9.97 -2.21 0.32
N VAL A 312 -9.35 -1.03 0.24
CA VAL A 312 -8.46 -0.48 1.26
C VAL A 312 -9.10 0.75 1.92
N GLY A 313 -8.83 0.99 3.19
CA GLY A 313 -9.34 2.19 3.87
C GLY A 313 -9.51 2.03 5.38
N GLY A 314 -8.41 1.87 6.12
CA GLY A 314 -8.43 1.84 7.58
C GLY A 314 -9.05 0.59 8.20
N ILE A 315 -9.17 -0.50 7.47
CA ILE A 315 -9.56 -1.82 7.99
C ILE A 315 -8.41 -2.32 8.88
N ASN A 316 -8.69 -2.64 10.14
CA ASN A 316 -7.71 -3.12 11.11
C ASN A 316 -8.24 -4.21 12.04
N SER A 317 -9.44 -4.75 11.75
CA SER A 317 -10.03 -5.83 12.53
C SER A 317 -10.55 -6.94 11.63
N PRO A 318 -10.36 -8.22 12.02
CA PRO A 318 -10.87 -9.35 11.23
C PRO A 318 -12.40 -9.42 11.24
N GLU A 319 -13.04 -8.90 12.28
CA GLU A 319 -14.49 -8.83 12.38
C GLU A 319 -15.08 -7.91 11.30
N GLN A 320 -14.50 -6.72 11.11
CA GLN A 320 -14.93 -5.78 10.07
C GLN A 320 -14.67 -6.34 8.67
N ALA A 321 -13.54 -7.00 8.47
CA ALA A 321 -13.20 -7.65 7.19
C ALA A 321 -14.18 -8.78 6.86
N GLU A 322 -14.45 -9.66 7.83
CA GLU A 322 -15.42 -10.75 7.70
C GLU A 322 -16.83 -10.22 7.36
N GLU A 323 -17.27 -9.19 8.09
CA GLU A 323 -18.59 -8.57 7.89
C GLU A 323 -18.76 -8.00 6.47
N ALA A 324 -17.76 -7.26 5.99
CA ALA A 324 -17.80 -6.66 4.65
C ALA A 324 -17.89 -7.72 3.54
N ILE A 325 -17.13 -8.82 3.67
CA ILE A 325 -17.16 -9.93 2.73
C ILE A 325 -18.46 -10.73 2.84
N LYS A 326 -18.89 -11.09 4.06
CA LYS A 326 -20.11 -11.83 4.33
C LYS A 326 -21.35 -11.10 3.82
N ALA A 327 -21.39 -9.78 3.96
CA ALA A 327 -22.46 -8.93 3.45
C ALA A 327 -22.44 -8.80 1.91
N GLY A 328 -21.45 -9.37 1.23
CA GLY A 328 -21.30 -9.27 -0.22
C GLY A 328 -20.86 -7.89 -0.72
N LYS A 329 -20.45 -6.99 0.18
CA LYS A 329 -20.02 -5.64 -0.18
C LYS A 329 -18.72 -5.62 -0.99
N VAL A 330 -17.80 -6.54 -0.67
CA VAL A 330 -16.51 -6.73 -1.35
C VAL A 330 -16.19 -8.22 -1.44
N ASP A 331 -15.21 -8.57 -2.28
CA ASP A 331 -14.74 -9.95 -2.40
C ASP A 331 -13.49 -10.19 -1.57
N MET A 332 -12.72 -9.13 -1.31
CA MET A 332 -11.43 -9.17 -0.62
C MET A 332 -11.20 -7.86 0.14
N VAL A 333 -10.35 -7.87 1.14
CA VAL A 333 -9.91 -6.67 1.86
C VAL A 333 -8.41 -6.48 1.68
N SER A 334 -7.99 -5.23 1.54
CA SER A 334 -6.59 -4.85 1.40
C SER A 334 -6.16 -3.98 2.57
N MET A 335 -4.97 -4.24 3.11
CA MET A 335 -4.44 -3.57 4.29
C MET A 335 -2.97 -3.18 4.06
N GLY A 336 -2.64 -1.91 4.19
CA GLY A 336 -1.25 -1.44 4.18
C GLY A 336 -0.69 -1.37 5.61
N ARG A 337 -0.98 -0.28 6.32
CA ARG A 337 -0.43 0.02 7.65
C ARG A 337 -0.79 -1.00 8.74
N GLN A 338 -1.87 -1.77 8.57
CA GLN A 338 -2.19 -2.85 9.50
C GLN A 338 -1.10 -3.94 9.47
N PHE A 339 -0.50 -4.21 8.31
CA PHE A 339 0.64 -5.14 8.23
C PHE A 339 1.93 -4.59 8.84
N PHE A 340 2.09 -3.27 8.94
CA PHE A 340 3.17 -2.68 9.74
C PHE A 340 2.92 -2.86 11.25
N ALA A 341 1.67 -2.67 11.67
CA ALA A 341 1.30 -2.86 13.07
C ALA A 341 1.38 -4.32 13.50
N ASP A 342 0.91 -5.23 12.66
CA ASP A 342 0.95 -6.68 12.90
C ASP A 342 0.99 -7.48 11.59
N PRO A 343 2.15 -7.87 11.11
CA PRO A 343 2.25 -8.69 9.90
C PRO A 343 1.61 -10.07 10.06
N ALA A 344 1.45 -10.59 11.28
CA ALA A 344 0.80 -11.86 11.56
C ALA A 344 -0.72 -11.76 11.71
N PHE A 345 -1.33 -10.62 11.38
CA PHE A 345 -2.78 -10.40 11.43
C PHE A 345 -3.59 -11.57 10.83
N PRO A 346 -3.29 -12.06 9.58
CA PRO A 346 -4.08 -13.14 9.02
C PRO A 346 -3.97 -14.46 9.82
N ASN A 347 -2.77 -14.85 10.23
CA ASN A 347 -2.58 -16.08 10.99
C ASN A 347 -3.25 -16.01 12.36
N LYS A 348 -3.12 -14.89 13.08
CA LYS A 348 -3.79 -14.69 14.37
C LYS A 348 -5.30 -14.75 14.24
N ALA A 349 -5.87 -14.07 13.24
CA ALA A 349 -7.30 -14.14 12.95
C ALA A 349 -7.73 -15.58 12.64
N LYS A 350 -6.99 -16.29 11.77
CA LYS A 350 -7.28 -17.67 11.39
C LYS A 350 -7.29 -18.64 12.58
N GLU A 351 -6.42 -18.41 13.54
CA GLU A 351 -6.21 -19.23 14.73
C GLU A 351 -7.11 -18.84 15.92
N GLY A 352 -7.99 -17.83 15.77
CA GLY A 352 -8.88 -17.37 16.85
C GLY A 352 -8.18 -16.51 17.90
N ARG A 353 -7.05 -15.93 17.57
CA ARG A 353 -6.25 -15.03 18.42
C ARG A 353 -6.41 -13.56 18.00
N ALA A 354 -7.64 -13.16 17.69
CA ALA A 354 -7.94 -11.80 17.23
C ALA A 354 -7.65 -10.72 18.28
N ASP A 355 -7.73 -11.10 19.58
CA ASP A 355 -7.38 -10.25 20.71
C ASP A 355 -5.87 -9.99 20.85
N GLU A 356 -5.03 -10.82 20.26
CA GLU A 356 -3.58 -10.62 20.20
C GLU A 356 -3.13 -9.72 19.02
N ILE A 357 -4.04 -9.31 18.16
CA ILE A 357 -3.72 -8.47 17.00
C ILE A 357 -3.42 -7.04 17.45
N ARG A 358 -2.23 -6.54 17.10
CA ARG A 358 -1.92 -5.11 17.23
C ARG A 358 -2.66 -4.34 16.15
N ARG A 359 -3.70 -3.62 16.53
CA ARG A 359 -4.53 -2.87 15.59
C ARG A 359 -3.89 -1.52 15.24
N CYS A 360 -3.71 -1.24 13.95
CA CYS A 360 -3.13 0.01 13.47
C CYS A 360 -3.90 1.22 14.00
N LEU A 361 -3.21 2.16 14.64
CA LEU A 361 -3.80 3.41 15.17
C LEU A 361 -4.07 4.46 14.10
N ARG A 362 -3.65 4.22 12.87
CA ARG A 362 -3.75 5.20 11.76
C ARG A 362 -3.12 6.56 12.09
N CYS A 363 -2.13 6.57 12.96
CA CYS A 363 -1.44 7.77 13.46
C CYS A 363 -0.49 8.42 12.44
N GLY A 364 -0.25 7.78 11.31
CA GLY A 364 0.61 8.31 10.23
C GLY A 364 2.13 8.20 10.47
N ARG A 365 2.58 7.70 11.63
CA ARG A 365 4.01 7.69 12.00
C ARG A 365 4.89 6.84 11.07
N CYS A 366 4.35 5.76 10.50
CA CYS A 366 5.05 4.91 9.54
C CYS A 366 5.13 5.50 8.14
N TYR A 367 4.54 6.67 7.95
CA TYR A 367 4.60 7.42 6.70
C TYR A 367 5.30 8.75 6.99
N PRO A 368 6.62 8.85 6.80
CA PRO A 368 7.31 10.12 6.86
C PRO A 368 6.77 10.99 5.73
N GLY A 369 6.15 12.11 6.08
CA GLY A 369 5.82 13.12 5.09
C GLY A 369 7.10 13.59 4.38
N PRO A 370 7.02 14.16 3.19
CA PRO A 370 8.18 14.68 2.49
C PRO A 370 8.97 15.59 3.43
N SER A 371 10.24 15.27 3.61
CA SER A 371 11.20 16.05 4.42
C SER A 371 11.63 17.35 3.73
N GLY A 372 10.88 17.83 2.77
CA GLY A 372 11.11 19.06 2.04
C GLY A 372 10.36 20.26 2.65
N GLU A 373 10.92 21.44 2.50
CA GLU A 373 10.42 22.72 2.99
C GLU A 373 9.07 23.18 2.40
N HIS A 374 8.35 22.30 1.74
CA HIS A 374 6.99 22.57 1.26
C HIS A 374 6.00 22.27 2.38
N GLU A 375 5.61 23.34 3.04
CA GLU A 375 4.53 23.44 4.03
C GLU A 375 3.20 22.89 3.47
N THR A 376 3.02 21.60 3.53
CA THR A 376 1.66 21.05 3.57
C THR A 376 1.28 20.96 5.04
N GLU A 377 0.42 21.83 5.50
CA GLU A 377 0.06 22.13 6.89
C GLU A 377 -0.35 20.96 7.79
N ILE A 378 -0.40 19.74 7.26
CA ILE A 378 -0.87 18.56 7.99
C ILE A 378 0.29 17.72 8.55
N TRP A 379 1.53 17.86 8.06
CA TRP A 379 2.65 17.01 8.38
C TRP A 379 3.91 17.73 8.89
N THR A 380 3.81 18.98 9.27
CA THR A 380 4.91 19.78 9.85
C THR A 380 5.26 19.34 11.28
N VAL A 381 5.43 18.08 11.50
CA VAL A 381 6.13 17.63 12.70
C VAL A 381 7.60 17.53 12.33
N LYS A 382 8.39 18.55 12.73
CA LYS A 382 9.86 18.55 12.68
C LYS A 382 10.45 17.47 13.60
N TYR A 383 10.03 16.21 13.42
CA TYR A 383 10.71 15.09 14.04
C TYR A 383 11.53 14.39 12.96
N PRO A 384 12.74 13.91 13.30
CA PRO A 384 13.46 13.05 12.38
C PRO A 384 12.52 11.92 11.94
N PRO A 385 12.56 11.49 10.69
CA PRO A 385 11.72 10.42 10.18
C PRO A 385 11.90 9.21 11.10
N LEU A 386 10.88 8.91 11.85
CA LEU A 386 10.87 7.76 12.74
C LEU A 386 10.24 6.63 11.95
N ASP A 387 11.07 5.90 11.25
CA ASP A 387 10.76 4.74 10.41
C ASP A 387 10.21 3.57 11.18
N SER A 388 9.29 3.81 12.07
CA SER A 388 8.79 2.77 12.96
C SER A 388 7.31 2.94 13.19
N CYS A 389 6.63 1.82 13.34
CA CYS A 389 5.27 1.81 13.83
C CYS A 389 5.21 2.21 15.31
N THR A 390 4.23 3.06 15.67
CA THR A 390 4.04 3.50 17.07
C THR A 390 3.82 2.33 18.03
N ILE A 391 3.15 1.28 17.59
CA ILE A 391 2.72 0.14 18.43
C ILE A 391 3.45 -1.17 18.13
N ASN A 392 4.24 -1.23 17.04
CA ASN A 392 5.03 -2.40 16.70
C ASN A 392 6.52 -2.07 16.74
N PRO A 393 7.22 -2.40 17.85
CA PRO A 393 8.64 -2.09 17.97
C PRO A 393 9.52 -2.96 17.06
N TYR A 394 8.93 -3.96 16.41
CA TYR A 394 9.66 -4.92 15.56
C TYR A 394 9.57 -4.59 14.06
N ASP A 395 8.78 -3.58 13.69
CA ASP A 395 8.44 -3.34 12.30
C ASP A 395 9.63 -2.86 11.47
N VAL A 396 10.28 -1.79 11.85
CA VAL A 396 11.28 -1.14 10.99
C VAL A 396 12.65 -1.02 11.64
N TRP A 397 12.67 -1.11 12.95
CA TRP A 397 13.89 -0.98 13.74
C TRP A 397 15.04 -1.94 13.38
N PRO A 398 14.78 -3.20 12.96
CA PRO A 398 15.85 -4.15 12.64
C PRO A 398 16.83 -3.69 11.60
N ALA A 399 16.35 -2.84 10.72
CA ALA A 399 17.11 -2.42 9.58
C ALA A 399 18.14 -1.34 9.90
N SER A 400 17.86 -0.45 10.85
CA SER A 400 18.86 0.55 11.28
C SER A 400 20.04 -0.07 12.03
N HIS A 401 19.91 -1.32 12.47
CA HIS A 401 20.92 -2.01 13.28
C HIS A 401 21.37 -3.35 12.69
N HIS A 402 21.07 -3.64 11.43
CA HIS A 402 21.46 -4.89 10.74
C HIS A 402 21.02 -6.18 11.47
N LYS A 403 20.03 -6.09 12.36
CA LYS A 403 19.53 -7.25 13.10
C LYS A 403 18.06 -7.46 12.81
N VAL A 404 17.76 -8.56 12.18
CA VAL A 404 16.39 -9.07 12.08
C VAL A 404 15.95 -9.48 13.49
N LEU A 405 14.98 -8.76 14.06
CA LEU A 405 14.38 -9.22 15.31
C LEU A 405 13.52 -10.44 15.02
N PRO A 406 13.64 -11.50 15.80
CA PRO A 406 12.79 -12.67 15.65
C PRO A 406 11.34 -12.29 15.95
N ASP A 407 10.38 -13.02 15.37
CA ASP A 407 8.93 -12.86 15.61
C ASP A 407 8.58 -12.87 17.11
N LYS A 408 9.40 -13.51 17.90
CA LYS A 408 9.34 -13.51 19.36
C LYS A 408 10.71 -13.19 19.93
N MET A 409 10.74 -12.37 20.97
CA MET A 409 11.98 -12.10 21.68
C MET A 409 12.60 -13.40 22.19
N PRO A 410 13.91 -13.62 22.00
CA PRO A 410 14.57 -14.84 22.46
C PRO A 410 14.43 -15.01 23.98
N LYS A 411 14.23 -16.25 24.40
CA LYS A 411 14.24 -16.55 25.83
C LYS A 411 15.60 -16.20 26.43
N PRO A 412 15.66 -15.72 27.67
CA PRO A 412 16.89 -15.40 28.34
C PRO A 412 17.64 -16.68 28.70
N GLN A 413 18.95 -16.57 28.94
CA GLN A 413 19.75 -17.70 29.44
C GLN A 413 19.26 -18.22 30.80
N ALA A 414 18.68 -17.35 31.62
CA ALA A 414 18.08 -17.70 32.89
C ALA A 414 16.85 -16.84 33.18
N SER A 415 15.80 -17.44 33.76
CA SER A 415 14.64 -16.70 34.24
C SER A 415 15.03 -15.84 35.45
N ARG A 416 14.50 -14.63 35.52
CA ARG A 416 14.73 -13.67 36.62
C ARG A 416 13.39 -13.16 37.13
N LYS A 417 13.40 -12.65 38.37
CA LYS A 417 12.31 -11.82 38.89
C LYS A 417 12.53 -10.39 38.39
N VAL A 418 11.54 -9.84 37.73
CA VAL A 418 11.56 -8.47 37.19
C VAL A 418 10.46 -7.67 37.86
N LEU A 419 10.85 -6.62 38.57
CA LEU A 419 9.93 -5.66 39.16
C LEU A 419 9.78 -4.47 38.23
N ILE A 420 8.55 -4.15 37.85
CA ILE A 420 8.20 -3.00 37.00
C ILE A 420 7.36 -2.05 37.85
N VAL A 421 7.77 -0.80 37.91
CA VAL A 421 7.09 0.23 38.71
C VAL A 421 6.42 1.22 37.71
N GLY A 422 5.10 1.27 37.80
CA GLY A 422 4.22 2.06 36.91
C GLY A 422 3.51 1.21 35.87
N GLY A 423 2.18 1.23 35.93
CA GLY A 423 1.28 0.50 35.03
C GLY A 423 0.77 1.31 33.83
N GLY A 424 1.51 2.32 33.41
CA GLY A 424 1.25 3.01 32.12
C GLY A 424 1.63 2.14 30.91
N CYS A 425 1.41 2.61 29.70
CA CYS A 425 1.65 1.86 28.44
C CYS A 425 3.06 1.25 28.39
N GLY A 426 4.10 2.02 28.74
CA GLY A 426 5.49 1.53 28.77
C GLY A 426 5.71 0.41 29.78
N GLY A 427 5.16 0.55 31.00
CA GLY A 427 5.28 -0.46 32.03
C GLY A 427 4.50 -1.74 31.71
N MET A 428 3.30 -1.62 31.17
CA MET A 428 2.51 -2.76 30.70
C MET A 428 3.23 -3.51 29.57
N GLN A 429 3.76 -2.79 28.57
CA GLN A 429 4.50 -3.43 27.47
C GLN A 429 5.80 -4.10 27.97
N ALA A 430 6.50 -3.48 28.89
CA ALA A 430 7.68 -4.08 29.51
C ALA A 430 7.33 -5.36 30.30
N ALA A 431 6.20 -5.37 30.99
CA ALA A 431 5.70 -6.53 31.72
C ALA A 431 5.36 -7.69 30.77
N ILE A 432 4.62 -7.42 29.71
CA ILE A 432 4.27 -8.40 28.66
C ILE A 432 5.54 -8.97 28.05
N THR A 433 6.46 -8.11 27.60
CA THR A 433 7.70 -8.53 26.96
C THR A 433 8.58 -9.38 27.88
N ALA A 434 8.69 -9.01 29.15
CA ALA A 434 9.47 -9.77 30.11
C ALA A 434 8.82 -11.13 30.41
N ALA A 435 7.50 -11.20 30.53
CA ALA A 435 6.76 -12.45 30.71
C ALA A 435 6.89 -13.38 29.49
N ASP A 436 6.73 -12.87 28.29
CA ASP A 436 6.89 -13.62 27.03
C ASP A 436 8.30 -14.21 26.88
N ARG A 437 9.30 -13.52 27.39
CA ARG A 437 10.68 -14.01 27.47
C ARG A 437 10.88 -15.09 28.52
N GLY A 438 9.93 -15.31 29.44
CA GLY A 438 10.01 -16.34 30.47
C GLY A 438 10.55 -15.84 31.82
N HIS A 439 10.49 -14.54 32.09
CA HIS A 439 10.78 -13.99 33.41
C HIS A 439 9.57 -14.06 34.34
N GLN A 440 9.79 -14.01 35.64
CA GLN A 440 8.75 -13.80 36.63
C GLN A 440 8.56 -12.28 36.80
N VAL A 441 7.37 -11.78 36.50
CA VAL A 441 7.12 -10.34 36.46
C VAL A 441 6.21 -9.92 37.61
N ILE A 442 6.57 -8.82 38.25
CA ILE A 442 5.73 -8.11 39.20
C ILE A 442 5.56 -6.70 38.67
N LEU A 443 4.32 -6.32 38.36
CA LEU A 443 3.96 -4.96 37.97
C LEU A 443 3.30 -4.25 39.14
N CYS A 444 3.86 -3.13 39.57
CA CYS A 444 3.32 -2.27 40.61
C CYS A 444 2.75 -0.99 39.98
N GLU A 445 1.51 -0.67 40.33
CA GLU A 445 0.83 0.58 39.98
C GLU A 445 0.28 1.25 41.22
N LYS A 446 0.36 2.57 41.31
CA LYS A 446 -0.12 3.35 42.44
C LYS A 446 -1.63 3.55 42.45
N SER A 447 -2.26 3.48 41.26
CA SER A 447 -3.70 3.62 41.11
C SER A 447 -4.37 2.25 41.00
N GLU A 448 -5.69 2.21 41.18
CA GLU A 448 -6.48 0.99 41.08
C GLU A 448 -6.63 0.47 39.64
N VAL A 449 -6.28 1.29 38.66
CA VAL A 449 -6.41 0.96 37.22
C VAL A 449 -5.09 1.16 36.48
N LEU A 450 -4.80 0.23 35.56
CA LEU A 450 -3.66 0.34 34.66
C LEU A 450 -3.98 1.35 33.54
N GLY A 451 -2.96 1.77 32.80
CA GLY A 451 -3.08 2.67 31.62
C GLY A 451 -2.39 4.02 31.82
N GLY A 452 -2.20 4.49 33.06
CA GLY A 452 -1.52 5.75 33.36
C GLY A 452 -2.19 6.94 32.63
N LEU A 453 -1.41 7.75 31.90
CA LEU A 453 -1.91 8.96 31.24
C LEU A 453 -2.95 8.68 30.15
N ILE A 454 -2.99 7.49 29.55
CA ILE A 454 -3.98 7.17 28.52
C ILE A 454 -5.42 7.22 29.05
N ASN A 455 -5.60 7.04 30.36
CA ASN A 455 -6.91 7.12 30.99
C ASN A 455 -7.48 8.55 31.05
N PHE A 456 -6.63 9.55 30.83
CA PHE A 456 -6.98 10.97 30.84
C PHE A 456 -7.02 11.58 29.44
N THR A 457 -6.71 10.80 28.40
CA THR A 457 -6.85 11.28 27.01
C THR A 457 -8.31 11.22 26.59
N ASP A 458 -8.74 12.20 25.79
CA ASP A 458 -10.10 12.23 25.25
C ASP A 458 -10.45 10.96 24.49
N HIS A 459 -11.75 10.64 24.51
CA HIS A 459 -12.31 9.45 23.89
C HIS A 459 -12.27 9.55 22.37
N THR A 460 -11.11 9.33 21.81
CA THR A 460 -10.97 9.03 20.39
C THR A 460 -10.98 7.53 20.20
N ASP A 461 -11.34 7.03 19.01
CA ASP A 461 -11.29 5.61 18.66
C ASP A 461 -9.91 4.97 18.93
N HIS A 462 -8.88 5.78 19.04
CA HIS A 462 -7.53 5.37 19.46
C HIS A 462 -7.44 4.80 20.85
N LYS A 463 -8.22 5.34 21.79
CA LYS A 463 -8.23 4.88 23.17
C LYS A 463 -8.79 3.46 23.30
N LEU A 464 -9.74 3.11 22.43
CA LEU A 464 -10.35 1.79 22.40
C LEU A 464 -9.48 0.74 21.72
N SER A 465 -8.43 1.16 21.00
CA SER A 465 -7.53 0.29 20.23
C SER A 465 -6.22 -0.02 20.96
N LEU A 466 -5.95 0.67 22.09
CA LEU A 466 -4.78 0.50 22.95
C LEU A 466 -5.12 -0.35 24.17
#